data_149605e74b7d15baad0998197e0d8064
#
_entry.id   149605e74b7d15baad0998197e0d8064
#
_cell.length_a   1.000
_cell.length_b   1.000
_cell.length_c   1.000
_cell.angle_alpha   90.00
_cell.angle_beta   90.00
_cell.angle_gamma   90.00
#
_symmetry.space_group_name_H-M   'P 1'
#
loop_
_entity.id
_entity.type
_entity.pdbx_description
1 polymer ?
#
loop_
_entity_poly.entity_id
_entity_poly.type
_entity_poly.pdbx_seq_one_letter_code
_entity_poly.pdbx_strand_id
1 'polypeptide(L)'
;MKTVSEIAEIKELVYQWKSKDRSIGLVPTMGFLHAGHGSLIEKARAENDVVIVSNFVNPTQFSANEDLNSYPRNLEADCKLCESLGVDLMFTPTPEGMYDNPLTFVDINLLSDELCGKSRPTHFRGVCTVVTKLFNITKPTKAYFGQKDAQQLIIIKKMTRDLNFDIEIIGCPIVREKDGLAMSSRNAYLNPEERKAATCLSKSIALGESIIKKGLPARELKDRMKKIIEDEPLARMDYLEIVDLNTLQPVKCLNDSVLVAMAVHFGKTRLIDNFIYEI
;
A
#
# COMPACT_ATOMS: atom_id res chain seq x y z
N MET A 1 15.18 -1.05 19.78
CA MET A 1 14.75 -1.85 18.62
C MET A 1 15.92 -2.71 18.12
N LYS A 2 15.65 -3.95 17.68
CA LYS A 2 16.66 -4.81 17.04
C LYS A 2 16.51 -4.73 15.51
N THR A 3 17.63 -4.67 14.77
CA THR A 3 17.61 -4.78 13.29
C THR A 3 18.19 -6.13 12.90
N VAL A 4 17.50 -6.86 12.01
CA VAL A 4 17.84 -8.23 11.58
C VAL A 4 17.72 -8.32 10.07
N SER A 5 18.69 -8.95 9.41
CA SER A 5 18.70 -9.20 7.96
C SER A 5 18.44 -10.65 7.60
N GLU A 6 18.83 -11.58 8.49
CA GLU A 6 18.81 -13.00 8.21
C GLU A 6 17.46 -13.64 8.56
N ILE A 7 16.91 -14.43 7.62
CA ILE A 7 15.63 -15.13 7.83
C ILE A 7 15.70 -16.12 8.99
N ALA A 8 16.84 -16.80 9.18
CA ALA A 8 17.00 -17.74 10.27
C ALA A 8 16.91 -17.05 11.64
N GLU A 9 17.54 -15.86 11.77
CA GLU A 9 17.55 -15.11 13.02
C GLU A 9 16.15 -14.57 13.38
N ILE A 10 15.43 -14.00 12.43
CA ILE A 10 14.07 -13.51 12.71
C ILE A 10 13.11 -14.65 13.04
N LYS A 11 13.23 -15.82 12.39
CA LYS A 11 12.42 -16.99 12.71
C LYS A 11 12.65 -17.49 14.14
N GLU A 12 13.88 -17.46 14.62
CA GLU A 12 14.21 -17.83 16.01
C GLU A 12 13.56 -16.87 17.01
N LEU A 13 13.64 -15.55 16.77
CA LEU A 13 12.98 -14.54 17.61
C LEU A 13 11.46 -14.70 17.61
N VAL A 14 10.87 -14.94 16.45
CA VAL A 14 9.42 -15.18 16.30
C VAL A 14 9.02 -16.45 17.09
N TYR A 15 9.80 -17.52 17.01
CA TYR A 15 9.54 -18.72 17.78
C TYR A 15 9.56 -18.46 19.29
N GLN A 16 10.55 -17.69 19.78
CA GLN A 16 10.66 -17.30 21.19
C GLN A 16 9.48 -16.45 21.67
N TRP A 17 8.93 -15.56 20.82
CA TRP A 17 7.74 -14.80 21.15
C TRP A 17 6.47 -15.62 21.15
N LYS A 18 6.29 -16.46 20.13
CA LYS A 18 5.12 -17.35 20.03
C LYS A 18 5.08 -18.40 21.14
N SER A 19 6.23 -18.92 21.59
CA SER A 19 6.28 -19.85 22.72
C SER A 19 5.86 -19.25 24.07
N LYS A 20 5.73 -17.90 24.12
CA LYS A 20 5.22 -17.14 25.27
C LYS A 20 3.83 -16.55 24.99
N ASP A 21 3.12 -17.07 23.99
CA ASP A 21 1.79 -16.63 23.57
C ASP A 21 1.69 -15.14 23.21
N ARG A 22 2.81 -14.50 22.81
CA ARG A 22 2.81 -13.10 22.43
C ARG A 22 2.20 -12.91 21.05
N SER A 23 1.32 -11.92 20.94
CA SER A 23 0.78 -11.42 19.66
C SER A 23 1.84 -10.65 18.90
N ILE A 24 1.87 -10.80 17.56
CA ILE A 24 2.83 -10.14 16.68
C ILE A 24 2.07 -9.31 15.65
N GLY A 25 2.31 -8.01 15.62
CA GLY A 25 1.88 -7.08 14.58
C GLY A 25 2.97 -6.91 13.53
N LEU A 26 2.63 -7.11 12.26
CA LEU A 26 3.54 -6.90 11.12
C LEU A 26 3.13 -5.66 10.34
N VAL A 27 4.09 -4.77 10.06
CA VAL A 27 3.93 -3.61 9.17
C VAL A 27 4.90 -3.77 7.98
N PRO A 28 4.44 -4.29 6.83
CA PRO A 28 5.27 -4.41 5.63
C PRO A 28 5.50 -3.05 4.99
N THR A 29 6.78 -2.68 4.76
CA THR A 29 7.16 -1.44 4.07
C THR A 29 8.32 -1.67 3.09
N MET A 30 8.52 -0.69 2.22
CA MET A 30 9.70 -0.63 1.36
C MET A 30 10.76 0.36 1.85
N GLY A 31 10.62 0.88 3.07
CA GLY A 31 11.49 1.92 3.62
C GLY A 31 11.11 3.33 3.17
N PHE A 32 12.00 4.29 3.47
CA PHE A 32 11.76 5.73 3.34
C PHE A 32 10.45 6.14 4.04
N LEU A 33 10.41 5.83 5.33
CA LEU A 33 9.19 5.92 6.13
C LEU A 33 8.78 7.38 6.34
N HIS A 34 7.47 7.58 6.41
CA HIS A 34 6.83 8.88 6.67
C HIS A 34 5.67 8.70 7.67
N ALA A 35 5.00 9.78 8.06
CA ALA A 35 3.93 9.72 9.05
C ALA A 35 2.79 8.75 8.68
N GLY A 36 2.54 8.53 7.38
CA GLY A 36 1.61 7.49 6.94
C GLY A 36 2.02 6.08 7.36
N HIS A 37 3.32 5.74 7.28
CA HIS A 37 3.83 4.48 7.82
C HIS A 37 3.81 4.50 9.36
N GLY A 38 4.11 5.67 9.96
CA GLY A 38 4.04 5.86 11.41
C GLY A 38 2.67 5.49 11.97
N SER A 39 1.57 5.91 11.33
CA SER A 39 0.21 5.59 11.78
C SER A 39 -0.11 4.08 11.77
N LEU A 40 0.47 3.32 10.82
CA LEU A 40 0.36 1.86 10.83
C LEU A 40 1.11 1.24 12.02
N ILE A 41 2.31 1.76 12.30
CA ILE A 41 3.15 1.29 13.41
C ILE A 41 2.49 1.59 14.76
N GLU A 42 1.96 2.79 14.94
CA GLU A 42 1.22 3.18 16.15
C GLU A 42 0.01 2.27 16.40
N LYS A 43 -0.76 1.99 15.34
CA LYS A 43 -1.89 1.07 15.43
C LYS A 43 -1.43 -0.35 15.75
N ALA A 44 -0.35 -0.84 15.11
CA ALA A 44 0.22 -2.15 15.40
C ALA A 44 0.69 -2.23 16.86
N ARG A 45 1.35 -1.18 17.37
CA ARG A 45 1.83 -1.13 18.75
C ARG A 45 0.70 -1.14 19.78
N ALA A 46 -0.40 -0.47 19.48
CA ALA A 46 -1.56 -0.44 20.36
C ALA A 46 -2.30 -1.79 20.48
N GLU A 47 -2.15 -2.66 19.49
CA GLU A 47 -2.94 -3.89 19.36
C GLU A 47 -2.12 -5.19 19.52
N ASN A 48 -0.79 -5.11 19.70
CA ASN A 48 0.07 -6.30 19.77
C ASN A 48 1.17 -6.17 20.83
N ASP A 49 1.63 -7.32 21.34
CA ASP A 49 2.74 -7.40 22.29
C ASP A 49 4.10 -7.16 21.64
N VAL A 50 4.22 -7.47 20.34
CA VAL A 50 5.43 -7.32 19.54
C VAL A 50 5.09 -6.68 18.21
N VAL A 51 5.90 -5.70 17.79
CA VAL A 51 5.78 -5.06 16.48
C VAL A 51 7.01 -5.31 15.65
N ILE A 52 6.79 -5.88 14.46
CA ILE A 52 7.82 -6.09 13.43
C ILE A 52 7.52 -5.16 12.25
N VAL A 53 8.50 -4.36 11.85
CA VAL A 53 8.45 -3.60 10.61
C VAL A 53 9.39 -4.25 9.61
N SER A 54 8.92 -4.63 8.41
CA SER A 54 9.83 -4.97 7.33
C SER A 54 10.20 -3.73 6.52
N ASN A 55 11.49 -3.56 6.24
CA ASN A 55 12.02 -2.51 5.38
C ASN A 55 12.75 -3.18 4.21
N PHE A 56 12.01 -3.44 3.12
CA PHE A 56 12.52 -4.21 1.99
C PHE A 56 11.96 -3.69 0.66
N VAL A 57 12.84 -3.10 -0.15
CA VAL A 57 12.50 -2.72 -1.53
C VAL A 57 12.46 -4.00 -2.37
N ASN A 58 11.25 -4.55 -2.55
CA ASN A 58 11.05 -5.82 -3.22
C ASN A 58 11.22 -5.70 -4.75
N PRO A 59 12.27 -6.27 -5.36
CA PRO A 59 12.51 -6.10 -6.79
C PRO A 59 11.45 -6.76 -7.67
N THR A 60 10.78 -7.81 -7.18
CA THR A 60 9.83 -8.59 -7.99
C THR A 60 8.51 -7.88 -8.28
N GLN A 61 8.22 -6.78 -7.58
CA GLN A 61 7.02 -5.98 -7.81
C GLN A 61 7.25 -4.75 -8.71
N PHE A 62 8.47 -4.58 -9.22
CA PHE A 62 8.82 -3.51 -10.16
C PHE A 62 9.02 -4.09 -11.56
N SER A 63 8.44 -3.44 -12.56
CA SER A 63 8.74 -3.72 -13.96
C SER A 63 10.03 -2.99 -14.40
N ALA A 64 10.57 -3.38 -15.57
CA ALA A 64 11.86 -2.87 -16.06
C ALA A 64 11.95 -1.33 -16.18
N ASN A 65 10.79 -0.67 -16.36
CA ASN A 65 10.71 0.78 -16.57
C ASN A 65 10.25 1.55 -15.31
N GLU A 66 10.21 0.89 -14.17
CA GLU A 66 9.80 1.51 -12.90
C GLU A 66 11.00 1.98 -12.05
N ASP A 67 10.70 2.68 -10.97
CA ASP A 67 11.65 3.41 -10.13
C ASP A 67 12.47 2.55 -9.14
N LEU A 68 12.69 1.26 -9.40
CA LEU A 68 13.40 0.35 -8.50
C LEU A 68 14.78 0.90 -8.07
N ASN A 69 15.59 1.35 -9.05
CA ASN A 69 16.95 1.81 -8.78
C ASN A 69 16.98 3.17 -8.09
N SER A 70 16.00 4.03 -8.38
CA SER A 70 15.88 5.37 -7.81
C SER A 70 14.97 5.44 -6.59
N TYR A 71 14.34 4.31 -6.18
CA TYR A 71 13.46 4.29 -5.03
C TYR A 71 14.19 4.80 -3.79
N PRO A 72 13.65 5.80 -3.07
CA PRO A 72 14.36 6.47 -1.99
C PRO A 72 14.64 5.52 -0.83
N ARG A 73 15.81 5.66 -0.21
CA ARG A 73 16.25 4.85 0.92
C ARG A 73 16.91 5.73 1.96
N ASN A 74 16.53 5.57 3.21
CA ASN A 74 17.20 6.21 4.35
C ASN A 74 17.02 5.34 5.60
N LEU A 75 17.78 4.26 5.68
CA LEU A 75 17.67 3.27 6.77
C LEU A 75 17.87 3.90 8.15
N GLU A 76 18.78 4.86 8.28
CA GLU A 76 19.03 5.52 9.56
C GLU A 76 17.80 6.31 10.06
N ALA A 77 17.16 7.08 9.16
CA ALA A 77 15.92 7.80 9.51
C ALA A 77 14.78 6.84 9.79
N ASP A 78 14.67 5.76 9.01
CA ASP A 78 13.66 4.71 9.21
C ASP A 78 13.82 4.04 10.59
N CYS A 79 15.06 3.71 10.98
CA CYS A 79 15.35 3.15 12.31
C CYS A 79 14.94 4.12 13.42
N LYS A 80 15.31 5.39 13.32
CA LYS A 80 14.96 6.42 14.33
C LYS A 80 13.44 6.55 14.50
N LEU A 81 12.72 6.57 13.38
CA LEU A 81 11.25 6.63 13.42
C LEU A 81 10.67 5.37 14.09
N CYS A 82 11.10 4.19 13.68
CA CYS A 82 10.63 2.93 14.26
C CYS A 82 10.93 2.83 15.76
N GLU A 83 12.12 3.24 16.20
CA GLU A 83 12.49 3.28 17.63
C GLU A 83 11.58 4.21 18.42
N SER A 84 11.31 5.42 17.90
CA SER A 84 10.43 6.40 18.55
C SER A 84 8.99 5.91 18.70
N LEU A 85 8.55 5.00 17.82
CA LEU A 85 7.20 4.42 17.80
C LEU A 85 7.12 3.05 18.51
N GLY A 86 8.20 2.61 19.18
CA GLY A 86 8.21 1.41 19.99
C GLY A 86 8.21 0.10 19.18
N VAL A 87 8.81 0.10 17.99
CA VAL A 87 9.03 -1.12 17.21
C VAL A 87 10.03 -2.03 17.92
N ASP A 88 9.74 -3.31 18.04
CA ASP A 88 10.62 -4.30 18.68
C ASP A 88 11.70 -4.78 17.73
N LEU A 89 11.33 -5.00 16.44
CA LEU A 89 12.24 -5.51 15.44
C LEU A 89 12.01 -4.88 14.07
N MET A 90 13.10 -4.43 13.42
CA MET A 90 13.11 -4.09 12.00
C MET A 90 13.78 -5.22 11.21
N PHE A 91 13.06 -5.77 10.24
CA PHE A 91 13.57 -6.79 9.31
C PHE A 91 14.00 -6.14 8.00
N THR A 92 15.30 -6.22 7.70
CA THR A 92 15.93 -5.57 6.54
C THR A 92 16.69 -6.58 5.68
N PRO A 93 15.99 -7.54 5.05
CA PRO A 93 16.63 -8.57 4.25
C PRO A 93 17.24 -7.99 2.97
N THR A 94 18.25 -8.70 2.43
CA THR A 94 18.75 -8.42 1.08
C THR A 94 17.87 -9.09 0.02
N PRO A 95 17.91 -8.64 -1.25
CA PRO A 95 17.22 -9.33 -2.34
C PRO A 95 17.64 -10.80 -2.46
N GLU A 96 18.92 -11.10 -2.33
CA GLU A 96 19.47 -12.46 -2.38
C GLU A 96 18.98 -13.30 -1.18
N GLY A 97 18.92 -12.73 0.03
CA GLY A 97 18.38 -13.38 1.22
C GLY A 97 16.89 -13.70 1.10
N MET A 98 16.13 -12.85 0.38
CA MET A 98 14.72 -13.10 0.13
C MET A 98 14.49 -14.01 -1.08
N TYR A 99 15.33 -13.95 -2.11
CA TYR A 99 15.13 -14.63 -3.38
C TYR A 99 16.42 -15.28 -3.87
N ASP A 100 16.63 -16.54 -3.51
CA ASP A 100 17.69 -17.38 -4.06
C ASP A 100 17.13 -18.20 -5.24
N ASN A 101 17.31 -17.72 -6.46
CA ASN A 101 16.81 -18.33 -7.70
C ASN A 101 15.34 -18.81 -7.61
N PRO A 102 14.37 -17.95 -7.33
CA PRO A 102 13.02 -18.36 -7.00
C PRO A 102 12.29 -18.96 -8.20
N LEU A 103 11.72 -20.15 -8.01
CA LEU A 103 10.90 -20.86 -9.00
C LEU A 103 9.41 -20.86 -8.62
N THR A 104 9.08 -20.40 -7.39
CA THR A 104 7.73 -20.41 -6.85
C THR A 104 7.25 -18.99 -6.62
N PHE A 105 6.03 -18.70 -7.06
CA PHE A 105 5.38 -17.40 -6.91
C PHE A 105 3.94 -17.59 -6.43
N VAL A 106 3.40 -16.55 -5.81
CA VAL A 106 1.96 -16.44 -5.49
C VAL A 106 1.38 -15.41 -6.44
N ASP A 107 0.35 -15.79 -7.18
CA ASP A 107 -0.32 -14.93 -8.14
C ASP A 107 -1.81 -14.80 -7.80
N ILE A 108 -2.49 -13.80 -8.36
CA ILE A 108 -3.91 -13.56 -8.17
C ILE A 108 -4.54 -13.17 -9.51
N ASN A 109 -5.68 -13.78 -9.81
CA ASN A 109 -6.41 -13.51 -11.03
C ASN A 109 -7.56 -12.51 -10.77
N LEU A 110 -8.05 -11.85 -11.79
CA LEU A 110 -9.18 -10.93 -11.82
C LEU A 110 -8.94 -9.62 -11.06
N LEU A 111 -8.59 -9.68 -9.77
CA LEU A 111 -8.35 -8.49 -8.96
C LEU A 111 -7.09 -7.72 -9.37
N SER A 112 -6.19 -8.36 -10.11
CA SER A 112 -4.98 -7.76 -10.68
C SER A 112 -5.16 -7.21 -12.10
N ASP A 113 -6.32 -7.39 -12.73
CA ASP A 113 -6.52 -7.09 -14.15
C ASP A 113 -6.94 -5.64 -14.40
N GLU A 114 -7.39 -4.95 -13.37
CA GLU A 114 -7.88 -3.57 -13.43
C GLU A 114 -6.96 -2.60 -12.63
N LEU A 115 -7.25 -1.32 -12.72
CA LEU A 115 -6.56 -0.25 -11.97
C LEU A 115 -5.02 -0.31 -12.14
N CYS A 116 -4.28 -0.37 -11.00
CA CYS A 116 -2.82 -0.48 -11.01
C CYS A 116 -2.32 -1.75 -11.71
N GLY A 117 -3.03 -2.85 -11.62
CA GLY A 117 -2.61 -4.11 -12.25
C GLY A 117 -2.64 -4.04 -13.76
N LYS A 118 -3.58 -3.32 -14.35
CA LYS A 118 -3.66 -3.09 -15.81
C LYS A 118 -2.44 -2.36 -16.36
N SER A 119 -1.94 -1.35 -15.64
CA SER A 119 -0.73 -0.62 -16.04
C SER A 119 0.57 -1.28 -15.56
N ARG A 120 0.50 -2.24 -14.64
CA ARG A 120 1.64 -2.92 -13.99
C ARG A 120 1.41 -4.44 -13.89
N PRO A 121 1.40 -5.20 -14.99
CA PRO A 121 0.88 -6.58 -15.03
C PRO A 121 1.56 -7.58 -14.10
N THR A 122 2.83 -7.36 -13.70
CA THR A 122 3.58 -8.27 -12.80
C THR A 122 3.60 -7.80 -11.35
N HIS A 123 3.07 -6.61 -11.07
CA HIS A 123 3.16 -5.95 -9.77
C HIS A 123 2.55 -6.80 -8.64
N PHE A 124 1.30 -7.21 -8.81
CA PHE A 124 0.59 -7.92 -7.73
C PHE A 124 1.08 -9.35 -7.51
N ARG A 125 1.62 -10.01 -8.54
CA ARG A 125 2.35 -11.27 -8.36
C ARG A 125 3.57 -11.06 -7.44
N GLY A 126 4.33 -9.98 -7.65
CA GLY A 126 5.44 -9.62 -6.78
C GLY A 126 5.00 -9.29 -5.34
N VAL A 127 3.91 -8.53 -5.19
CA VAL A 127 3.32 -8.19 -3.89
C VAL A 127 2.81 -9.42 -3.15
N CYS A 128 2.00 -10.27 -3.79
CA CYS A 128 1.48 -11.49 -3.18
C CYS A 128 2.62 -12.42 -2.75
N THR A 129 3.67 -12.55 -3.58
CA THR A 129 4.81 -13.40 -3.26
C THR A 129 5.59 -12.88 -2.05
N VAL A 130 5.95 -11.58 -2.01
CA VAL A 130 6.71 -11.03 -0.88
C VAL A 130 5.90 -11.04 0.42
N VAL A 131 4.62 -10.70 0.36
CA VAL A 131 3.75 -10.69 1.55
C VAL A 131 3.55 -12.10 2.09
N THR A 132 3.34 -13.10 1.22
CA THR A 132 3.30 -14.52 1.61
C THR A 132 4.61 -14.96 2.30
N LYS A 133 5.77 -14.56 1.76
CA LYS A 133 7.07 -14.84 2.41
C LYS A 133 7.18 -14.18 3.77
N LEU A 134 6.81 -12.91 3.89
CA LEU A 134 6.82 -12.18 5.16
C LEU A 134 5.88 -12.85 6.18
N PHE A 135 4.69 -13.27 5.80
CA PHE A 135 3.75 -13.99 6.66
C PHE A 135 4.35 -15.30 7.18
N ASN A 136 4.99 -16.08 6.30
CA ASN A 136 5.65 -17.33 6.69
C ASN A 136 6.89 -17.12 7.57
N ILE A 137 7.61 -16.01 7.40
CA ILE A 137 8.81 -15.68 8.19
C ILE A 137 8.42 -15.16 9.57
N THR A 138 7.46 -14.22 9.64
CA THR A 138 7.13 -13.50 10.87
C THR A 138 5.94 -14.08 11.62
N LYS A 139 5.13 -14.94 10.98
CA LYS A 139 3.91 -15.56 11.56
C LYS A 139 3.08 -14.57 12.39
N PRO A 140 2.67 -13.43 11.80
CA PRO A 140 2.02 -12.38 12.58
C PRO A 140 0.62 -12.81 13.00
N THR A 141 0.12 -12.24 14.11
CA THR A 141 -1.29 -12.33 14.51
C THR A 141 -2.11 -11.34 13.68
N LYS A 142 -1.55 -10.14 13.45
CA LYS A 142 -2.16 -9.09 12.64
C LYS A 142 -1.13 -8.48 11.69
N ALA A 143 -1.57 -8.08 10.49
CA ALA A 143 -0.73 -7.34 9.54
C ALA A 143 -1.44 -6.07 9.06
N TYR A 144 -0.71 -4.96 9.02
CA TYR A 144 -1.24 -3.60 8.84
C TYR A 144 -0.86 -3.05 7.47
N PHE A 145 -1.86 -2.58 6.72
CA PHE A 145 -1.68 -2.04 5.37
C PHE A 145 -2.45 -0.73 5.21
N GLY A 146 -1.88 0.23 4.48
CA GLY A 146 -2.53 1.51 4.24
C GLY A 146 -3.63 1.44 3.19
N GLN A 147 -4.77 2.07 3.47
CA GLN A 147 -5.88 2.26 2.52
C GLN A 147 -5.45 3.02 1.25
N LYS A 148 -4.37 3.80 1.31
CA LYS A 148 -3.83 4.50 0.14
C LYS A 148 -3.55 3.54 -1.03
N ASP A 149 -3.08 2.35 -0.75
CA ASP A 149 -2.86 1.28 -1.72
C ASP A 149 -4.04 0.30 -1.70
N ALA A 150 -5.26 0.83 -1.93
CA ALA A 150 -6.53 0.13 -1.73
C ALA A 150 -6.63 -1.19 -2.50
N GLN A 151 -6.24 -1.22 -3.77
CA GLN A 151 -6.22 -2.46 -4.56
C GLN A 151 -5.30 -3.50 -3.92
N GLN A 152 -4.12 -3.10 -3.45
CA GLN A 152 -3.20 -3.98 -2.73
C GLN A 152 -3.84 -4.53 -1.45
N LEU A 153 -4.50 -3.69 -0.65
CA LEU A 153 -5.19 -4.11 0.57
C LEU A 153 -6.29 -5.15 0.28
N ILE A 154 -7.10 -4.93 -0.75
CA ILE A 154 -8.16 -5.86 -1.18
C ILE A 154 -7.55 -7.20 -1.62
N ILE A 155 -6.50 -7.16 -2.44
CA ILE A 155 -5.78 -8.33 -2.93
C ILE A 155 -5.17 -9.13 -1.76
N ILE A 156 -4.52 -8.46 -0.80
CA ILE A 156 -3.91 -9.13 0.35
C ILE A 156 -4.98 -9.77 1.24
N LYS A 157 -6.11 -9.09 1.49
CA LYS A 157 -7.24 -9.68 2.20
C LYS A 157 -7.78 -10.94 1.50
N LYS A 158 -7.91 -10.89 0.17
CA LYS A 158 -8.37 -12.03 -0.63
C LYS A 158 -7.36 -13.19 -0.57
N MET A 159 -6.07 -12.91 -0.80
CA MET A 159 -4.98 -13.88 -0.73
C MET A 159 -4.92 -14.56 0.65
N THR A 160 -5.00 -13.77 1.72
CA THR A 160 -4.97 -14.28 3.11
C THR A 160 -6.10 -15.28 3.35
N ARG A 161 -7.31 -14.94 2.92
CA ARG A 161 -8.49 -15.82 3.03
C ARG A 161 -8.36 -17.08 2.16
N ASP A 162 -7.97 -16.93 0.90
CA ASP A 162 -7.92 -18.04 -0.06
C ASP A 162 -6.81 -19.05 0.28
N LEU A 163 -5.69 -18.58 0.84
CA LEU A 163 -4.59 -19.42 1.28
C LEU A 163 -4.70 -19.86 2.75
N ASN A 164 -5.83 -19.56 3.40
CA ASN A 164 -6.11 -19.94 4.79
C ASN A 164 -5.03 -19.51 5.79
N PHE A 165 -4.48 -18.31 5.62
CA PHE A 165 -3.59 -17.74 6.63
C PHE A 165 -4.40 -17.35 7.88
N ASP A 166 -3.97 -17.78 9.04
CA ASP A 166 -4.51 -17.37 10.34
C ASP A 166 -3.95 -15.99 10.74
N ILE A 167 -4.27 -14.96 9.96
CA ILE A 167 -3.76 -13.61 10.10
C ILE A 167 -4.90 -12.62 9.86
N GLU A 168 -5.12 -11.71 10.80
CA GLU A 168 -6.06 -10.61 10.62
C GLU A 168 -5.40 -9.48 9.81
N ILE A 169 -5.99 -9.08 8.68
CA ILE A 169 -5.51 -7.97 7.84
C ILE A 169 -6.23 -6.68 8.20
N ILE A 170 -5.49 -5.74 8.75
CA ILE A 170 -5.98 -4.44 9.19
C ILE A 170 -5.70 -3.38 8.13
N GLY A 171 -6.76 -2.78 7.60
CA GLY A 171 -6.67 -1.57 6.77
C GLY A 171 -6.57 -0.32 7.65
N CYS A 172 -5.60 0.55 7.37
CA CYS A 172 -5.43 1.81 8.07
C CYS A 172 -5.77 3.00 7.17
N PRO A 173 -6.42 4.06 7.68
CA PRO A 173 -6.83 5.22 6.89
C PRO A 173 -5.67 5.90 6.17
N ILE A 174 -5.99 6.64 5.10
CA ILE A 174 -5.01 7.46 4.37
C ILE A 174 -4.59 8.63 5.25
N VAL A 175 -3.30 8.77 5.49
CA VAL A 175 -2.72 9.96 6.12
C VAL A 175 -2.39 10.96 5.03
N ARG A 176 -2.80 12.21 5.23
CA ARG A 176 -2.61 13.29 4.25
C ARG A 176 -1.69 14.37 4.80
N GLU A 177 -1.01 15.06 3.90
CA GLU A 177 -0.28 16.28 4.22
C GLU A 177 -1.25 17.44 4.50
N LYS A 178 -0.76 18.58 5.02
CA LYS A 178 -1.61 19.72 5.42
C LYS A 178 -2.50 20.28 4.29
N ASP A 179 -2.07 20.12 3.04
CA ASP A 179 -2.80 20.55 1.84
C ASP A 179 -3.68 19.45 1.23
N GLY A 180 -3.82 18.33 1.92
CA GLY A 180 -4.69 17.21 1.55
C GLY A 180 -4.02 16.14 0.68
N LEU A 181 -2.81 16.34 0.14
CA LEU A 181 -2.14 15.32 -0.66
C LEU A 181 -1.88 14.07 0.18
N ALA A 182 -2.22 12.89 -0.34
CA ALA A 182 -1.92 11.63 0.33
C ALA A 182 -0.41 11.45 0.51
N MET A 183 0.02 11.08 1.71
CA MET A 183 1.44 10.86 1.99
C MET A 183 1.99 9.69 1.18
N SER A 184 3.14 9.90 0.55
CA SER A 184 3.84 8.91 -0.26
C SER A 184 5.34 9.17 -0.26
N SER A 185 6.14 8.11 -0.21
CA SER A 185 7.60 8.22 -0.40
C SER A 185 7.95 8.84 -1.77
N ARG A 186 7.08 8.67 -2.78
CA ARG A 186 7.24 9.27 -4.11
C ARG A 186 6.98 10.78 -4.15
N ASN A 187 6.36 11.38 -3.12
CA ASN A 187 6.20 12.83 -3.05
C ASN A 187 7.56 13.55 -3.04
N ALA A 188 8.61 12.90 -2.57
CA ALA A 188 9.99 13.42 -2.57
C ALA A 188 10.60 13.62 -3.98
N TYR A 189 10.01 13.02 -5.02
CA TYR A 189 10.47 13.19 -6.39
C TYR A 189 9.93 14.46 -7.07
N LEU A 190 8.85 15.04 -6.52
CA LEU A 190 8.17 16.18 -7.12
C LEU A 190 9.00 17.46 -6.94
N ASN A 191 9.17 18.20 -8.02
CA ASN A 191 9.63 19.58 -7.91
C ASN A 191 8.53 20.47 -7.30
N PRO A 192 8.82 21.73 -6.91
CA PRO A 192 7.83 22.59 -6.25
C PRO A 192 6.55 22.83 -7.06
N GLU A 193 6.65 22.92 -8.39
CA GLU A 193 5.49 23.11 -9.28
C GLU A 193 4.64 21.84 -9.36
N GLU A 194 5.26 20.69 -9.61
CA GLU A 194 4.62 19.38 -9.61
C GLU A 194 3.99 19.08 -8.25
N ARG A 195 4.67 19.43 -7.14
CA ARG A 195 4.15 19.23 -5.78
C ARG A 195 2.87 20.02 -5.53
N LYS A 196 2.80 21.27 -6.03
CA LYS A 196 1.62 22.12 -5.97
C LYS A 196 0.50 21.56 -6.85
N ALA A 197 0.81 21.19 -8.08
CA ALA A 197 -0.11 20.56 -9.03
C ALA A 197 -0.74 19.28 -8.48
N ALA A 198 0.03 18.43 -7.79
CA ALA A 198 -0.43 17.17 -7.23
C ALA A 198 -1.60 17.29 -6.25
N THR A 199 -1.84 18.47 -5.67
CA THR A 199 -3.02 18.74 -4.83
C THR A 199 -4.34 18.63 -5.56
N CYS A 200 -4.35 18.62 -6.91
CA CYS A 200 -5.57 18.37 -7.69
C CYS A 200 -6.17 16.98 -7.37
N LEU A 201 -5.35 15.99 -6.96
CA LEU A 201 -5.82 14.68 -6.53
C LEU A 201 -6.76 14.80 -5.33
N SER A 202 -6.29 15.43 -4.25
CA SER A 202 -7.11 15.60 -3.04
C SER A 202 -8.35 16.45 -3.26
N LYS A 203 -8.28 17.47 -4.15
CA LYS A 203 -9.45 18.27 -4.54
C LYS A 203 -10.48 17.42 -5.29
N SER A 204 -10.01 16.55 -6.20
CA SER A 204 -10.88 15.63 -6.94
C SER A 204 -11.53 14.61 -5.98
N ILE A 205 -10.79 14.05 -5.02
CA ILE A 205 -11.33 13.18 -3.97
C ILE A 205 -12.40 13.93 -3.16
N ALA A 206 -12.11 15.10 -2.63
CA ALA A 206 -13.06 15.88 -1.82
C ALA A 206 -14.35 16.20 -2.59
N LEU A 207 -14.25 16.54 -3.90
CA LEU A 207 -15.45 16.70 -4.73
C LEU A 207 -16.21 15.36 -4.83
N GLY A 208 -15.52 14.26 -5.12
CA GLY A 208 -16.14 12.94 -5.24
C GLY A 208 -16.92 12.57 -3.99
N GLU A 209 -16.28 12.68 -2.82
CA GLU A 209 -16.90 12.41 -1.51
C GLU A 209 -18.11 13.30 -1.23
N SER A 210 -18.08 14.55 -1.68
CA SER A 210 -19.18 15.52 -1.44
C SER A 210 -20.43 15.28 -2.28
N ILE A 211 -20.30 14.60 -3.43
CA ILE A 211 -21.40 14.43 -4.40
C ILE A 211 -21.85 12.98 -4.56
N ILE A 212 -21.06 12.04 -4.06
CA ILE A 212 -21.36 10.59 -4.15
C ILE A 212 -22.64 10.26 -3.38
N LYS A 213 -23.51 9.47 -3.98
CA LYS A 213 -24.73 8.97 -3.34
C LYS A 213 -25.22 7.71 -4.04
N LYS A 214 -26.02 6.91 -3.33
CA LYS A 214 -26.66 5.73 -3.89
C LYS A 214 -27.49 6.08 -5.14
N GLY A 215 -27.37 5.25 -6.17
CA GLY A 215 -28.07 5.41 -7.43
C GLY A 215 -27.46 6.44 -8.39
N LEU A 216 -26.35 7.14 -8.01
CA LEU A 216 -25.66 8.04 -8.93
C LEU A 216 -25.02 7.24 -10.07
N PRO A 217 -25.17 7.66 -11.35
CA PRO A 217 -24.42 7.07 -12.45
C PRO A 217 -22.90 7.22 -12.24
N ALA A 218 -22.16 6.13 -12.30
CA ALA A 218 -20.70 6.16 -12.10
C ALA A 218 -19.99 7.10 -13.09
N ARG A 219 -20.48 7.17 -14.33
CA ARG A 219 -19.97 8.10 -15.35
C ARG A 219 -20.09 9.56 -14.92
N GLU A 220 -21.22 9.96 -14.33
CA GLU A 220 -21.41 11.35 -13.88
C GLU A 220 -20.40 11.73 -12.80
N LEU A 221 -20.21 10.85 -11.78
CA LEU A 221 -19.22 11.07 -10.75
C LEU A 221 -17.81 11.15 -11.35
N LYS A 222 -17.47 10.19 -12.22
CA LYS A 222 -16.16 10.12 -12.90
C LYS A 222 -15.89 11.38 -13.71
N ASP A 223 -16.82 11.84 -14.55
CA ASP A 223 -16.66 13.01 -15.42
C ASP A 223 -16.42 14.29 -14.59
N ARG A 224 -17.14 14.46 -13.47
CA ARG A 224 -16.96 15.62 -12.56
C ARG A 224 -15.61 15.61 -11.85
N MET A 225 -15.18 14.46 -11.34
CA MET A 225 -13.89 14.31 -10.69
C MET A 225 -12.73 14.49 -11.68
N LYS A 226 -12.86 13.89 -12.87
CA LYS A 226 -11.89 13.94 -13.95
C LYS A 226 -11.59 15.37 -14.38
N LYS A 227 -12.59 16.24 -14.47
CA LYS A 227 -12.43 17.63 -14.86
C LYS A 227 -11.43 18.38 -13.98
N ILE A 228 -11.44 18.15 -12.64
CA ILE A 228 -10.49 18.80 -11.73
C ILE A 228 -9.04 18.42 -12.05
N ILE A 229 -8.82 17.18 -12.47
CA ILE A 229 -7.47 16.69 -12.82
C ILE A 229 -7.07 17.23 -14.20
N GLU A 230 -7.97 17.25 -15.17
CA GLU A 230 -7.72 17.74 -16.53
C GLU A 230 -7.52 19.26 -16.61
N ASP A 231 -8.08 20.01 -15.65
CA ASP A 231 -7.86 21.46 -15.52
C ASP A 231 -6.44 21.79 -14.97
N GLU A 232 -5.67 20.79 -14.49
CA GLU A 232 -4.29 20.95 -14.03
C GLU A 232 -3.29 20.60 -15.16
N PRO A 233 -2.58 21.60 -15.73
CA PRO A 233 -1.74 21.37 -16.91
C PRO A 233 -0.58 20.38 -16.72
N LEU A 234 -0.10 20.21 -15.48
CA LEU A 234 0.99 19.29 -15.17
C LEU A 234 0.50 17.86 -14.86
N ALA A 235 -0.82 17.65 -14.79
CA ALA A 235 -1.42 16.35 -14.50
C ALA A 235 -1.66 15.56 -15.79
N ARG A 236 -1.11 14.34 -15.85
CA ARG A 236 -1.41 13.37 -16.91
C ARG A 236 -2.08 12.16 -16.30
N MET A 237 -3.38 12.05 -16.48
CA MET A 237 -4.17 10.94 -15.93
C MET A 237 -3.73 9.60 -16.52
N ASP A 238 -3.49 8.60 -15.66
CA ASP A 238 -3.35 7.21 -16.03
C ASP A 238 -4.73 6.55 -16.00
N TYR A 239 -5.42 6.62 -14.85
CA TYR A 239 -6.81 6.22 -14.74
C TYR A 239 -7.54 7.02 -13.63
N LEU A 240 -8.85 7.09 -13.74
CA LEU A 240 -9.83 7.35 -12.67
C LEU A 240 -10.96 6.37 -12.90
N GLU A 241 -11.16 5.43 -11.96
CA GLU A 241 -12.15 4.38 -12.10
C GLU A 241 -13.00 4.24 -10.83
N ILE A 242 -14.25 3.82 -11.05
CA ILE A 242 -15.20 3.49 -9.99
C ILE A 242 -15.54 2.02 -10.15
N VAL A 243 -15.12 1.24 -9.16
CA VAL A 243 -15.19 -0.21 -9.22
C VAL A 243 -15.92 -0.77 -8.01
N ASP A 244 -16.54 -1.92 -8.16
CA ASP A 244 -17.10 -2.68 -7.06
C ASP A 244 -16.00 -3.05 -6.05
N LEU A 245 -16.27 -2.89 -4.76
CA LEU A 245 -15.27 -3.04 -3.70
C LEU A 245 -14.73 -4.49 -3.57
N ASN A 246 -15.49 -5.50 -3.98
CA ASN A 246 -15.14 -6.90 -3.83
C ASN A 246 -14.50 -7.50 -5.08
N THR A 247 -14.98 -7.09 -6.26
CA THR A 247 -14.56 -7.67 -7.53
C THR A 247 -13.58 -6.81 -8.31
N LEU A 248 -13.46 -5.53 -7.92
CA LEU A 248 -12.70 -4.48 -8.63
C LEU A 248 -13.13 -4.27 -10.09
N GLN A 249 -14.30 -4.78 -10.47
CA GLN A 249 -14.84 -4.57 -11.79
C GLN A 249 -15.57 -3.22 -11.90
N PRO A 250 -15.46 -2.52 -13.03
CA PRO A 250 -16.13 -1.24 -13.24
C PRO A 250 -17.64 -1.33 -13.04
N VAL A 251 -18.23 -0.37 -12.34
CA VAL A 251 -19.67 -0.29 -12.14
C VAL A 251 -20.32 0.78 -13.02
N LYS A 252 -21.58 0.59 -13.38
CA LYS A 252 -22.36 1.57 -14.16
C LYS A 252 -23.14 2.53 -13.26
N CYS A 253 -23.54 2.09 -12.09
CA CYS A 253 -24.32 2.84 -11.13
C CYS A 253 -23.92 2.45 -9.70
N LEU A 254 -23.96 3.39 -8.77
CA LEU A 254 -23.55 3.19 -7.38
C LEU A 254 -24.70 2.58 -6.56
N ASN A 255 -24.90 1.30 -6.71
CA ASN A 255 -25.95 0.56 -5.98
C ASN A 255 -25.37 -0.21 -4.78
N ASP A 256 -24.08 -0.53 -4.83
CA ASP A 256 -23.32 -1.27 -3.83
C ASP A 256 -22.08 -0.47 -3.40
N SER A 257 -21.36 -0.97 -2.40
CA SER A 257 -20.11 -0.34 -1.95
C SER A 257 -19.06 -0.33 -3.06
N VAL A 258 -18.44 0.82 -3.27
CA VAL A 258 -17.48 1.02 -4.36
C VAL A 258 -16.16 1.60 -3.86
N LEU A 259 -15.11 1.28 -4.60
CA LEU A 259 -13.82 1.96 -4.55
C LEU A 259 -13.75 2.96 -5.70
N VAL A 260 -13.54 4.23 -5.37
CA VAL A 260 -13.16 5.28 -6.34
C VAL A 260 -11.66 5.45 -6.27
N ALA A 261 -10.96 5.11 -7.34
CA ALA A 261 -9.49 5.10 -7.36
C ALA A 261 -8.94 5.83 -8.58
N MET A 262 -7.83 6.53 -8.38
CA MET A 262 -7.15 7.25 -9.45
C MET A 262 -5.64 7.07 -9.40
N ALA A 263 -5.02 7.21 -10.57
CA ALA A 263 -3.58 7.33 -10.74
C ALA A 263 -3.27 8.44 -11.74
N VAL A 264 -2.33 9.31 -11.39
CA VAL A 264 -1.97 10.48 -12.17
C VAL A 264 -0.46 10.66 -12.16
N HIS A 265 0.10 11.01 -13.30
CA HIS A 265 1.52 11.36 -13.45
C HIS A 265 1.71 12.87 -13.36
N PHE A 266 2.71 13.28 -12.57
CA PHE A 266 3.28 14.62 -12.55
C PHE A 266 4.75 14.48 -12.97
N GLY A 267 5.06 14.95 -14.18
CA GLY A 267 6.34 14.60 -14.81
C GLY A 267 6.52 13.07 -14.91
N LYS A 268 7.57 12.56 -14.26
CA LYS A 268 7.86 11.12 -14.20
C LYS A 268 7.22 10.42 -12.98
N THR A 269 6.72 11.18 -12.02
CA THR A 269 6.21 10.66 -10.75
C THR A 269 4.74 10.26 -10.88
N ARG A 270 4.44 8.98 -10.63
CA ARG A 270 3.07 8.46 -10.60
C ARG A 270 2.56 8.45 -9.17
N LEU A 271 1.49 9.18 -8.91
CA LEU A 271 0.79 9.23 -7.64
C LEU A 271 -0.58 8.58 -7.74
N ILE A 272 -1.04 8.04 -6.61
CA ILE A 272 -2.37 7.41 -6.49
C ILE A 272 -3.13 8.02 -5.32
N ASP A 273 -4.45 8.05 -5.44
CA ASP A 273 -5.36 8.39 -4.35
C ASP A 273 -6.68 7.64 -4.53
N ASN A 274 -7.46 7.52 -3.46
CA ASN A 274 -8.74 6.83 -3.49
C ASN A 274 -9.63 7.20 -2.30
N PHE A 275 -10.90 6.80 -2.38
CA PHE A 275 -11.79 6.68 -1.24
C PHE A 275 -12.78 5.53 -1.46
N ILE A 276 -13.35 5.02 -0.36
CA ILE A 276 -14.38 4.00 -0.37
C ILE A 276 -15.71 4.67 -0.03
N TYR A 277 -16.75 4.30 -0.76
CA TYR A 277 -18.13 4.64 -0.43
C TYR A 277 -18.88 3.36 -0.08
N GLU A 278 -19.32 3.26 1.16
CA GLU A 278 -20.09 2.14 1.69
C GLU A 278 -21.58 2.51 1.72
N ILE A 279 -22.46 1.57 1.29
CA ILE A 279 -23.92 1.74 1.22
C ILE A 279 -24.59 0.86 2.28
#